data_09e812619f6528b4a6af6f790981fe65
#
_entry.id   09e812619f6528b4a6af6f790981fe65
#
_cell.length_a   1.000
_cell.length_b   1.000
_cell.length_c   1.000
_cell.angle_alpha   90.00
_cell.angle_beta   90.00
_cell.angle_gamma   90.00
#
_symmetry.space_group_name_H-M   'P 1'
#
loop_
_entity.id
_entity.type
_entity.pdbx_description
1 polymer ?
#
loop_
_entity_poly.entity_id
_entity_poly.type
_entity_poly.pdbx_seq_one_letter_code
_entity_poly.pdbx_strand_id
1 'polypeptide(L)'
;MTERIRVVASDFDGTILKNGAQEVDEIYFPLIRSLKARGISFIAASGRQYGNLRRLLAPVADEISFICENGALVAQGRRILSINEIERGVVDAMISCVAPVNPGFVDYLRNTVKNTVSVFDSLTQVKEPIIKLAMYWPEGIPQEKELWFREKYGSHLKVVDGGGGWLDFTNKGVDKGSALRYLAGVEDFGLDEVLCFGDSGNDVGMLRAAGLSYAMDTAKDEVKACADRQCSMVSDVLKQLLQ
;
A
#
# COMPACT_ATOMS: atom_id res chain seq x y z
N MET A 1 14.74 -19.69 -14.15
CA MET A 1 13.66 -18.98 -13.44
C MET A 1 13.83 -17.44 -13.47
N THR A 2 15.03 -16.92 -13.59
CA THR A 2 15.37 -15.48 -13.62
C THR A 2 15.10 -14.79 -14.96
N GLU A 3 15.13 -15.52 -16.10
CA GLU A 3 14.94 -14.92 -17.45
C GLU A 3 13.53 -14.36 -17.73
N ARG A 4 12.59 -14.59 -16.83
CA ARG A 4 11.18 -14.18 -17.03
C ARG A 4 10.75 -12.99 -16.17
N ILE A 5 11.47 -12.62 -15.10
CA ILE A 5 11.06 -11.52 -14.22
C ILE A 5 11.46 -10.18 -14.83
N ARG A 6 10.46 -9.34 -15.11
CA ARG A 6 10.59 -7.96 -15.61
C ARG A 6 10.18 -6.91 -14.59
N VAL A 7 9.43 -7.31 -13.56
CA VAL A 7 8.92 -6.39 -12.54
C VAL A 7 9.08 -7.00 -11.16
N VAL A 8 9.53 -6.20 -10.21
CA VAL A 8 9.52 -6.50 -8.78
C VAL A 8 8.52 -5.56 -8.11
N ALA A 9 7.52 -6.08 -7.42
CA ALA A 9 6.58 -5.31 -6.61
C ALA A 9 6.73 -5.68 -5.14
N SER A 10 6.90 -4.71 -4.25
CA SER A 10 7.07 -4.98 -2.82
C SER A 10 6.18 -4.12 -1.97
N ASP A 11 5.52 -4.75 -0.98
CA ASP A 11 5.00 -4.06 0.18
C ASP A 11 6.13 -3.46 1.02
N PHE A 12 5.77 -2.54 1.93
CA PHE A 12 6.73 -1.80 2.75
C PHE A 12 6.62 -2.12 4.23
N ASP A 13 5.47 -1.92 4.85
CA ASP A 13 5.31 -2.06 6.30
C ASP A 13 5.22 -3.54 6.70
N GLY A 14 6.18 -4.04 7.44
CA GLY A 14 6.32 -5.47 7.76
C GLY A 14 7.14 -6.25 6.72
N THR A 15 7.39 -5.68 5.54
CA THR A 15 8.11 -6.30 4.41
C THR A 15 9.50 -5.70 4.23
N ILE A 16 9.64 -4.50 3.67
CA ILE A 16 10.91 -3.75 3.58
C ILE A 16 11.19 -3.02 4.89
N LEU A 17 10.19 -2.36 5.47
CA LEU A 17 10.26 -1.67 6.75
C LEU A 17 9.88 -2.64 7.87
N LYS A 18 10.88 -3.26 8.48
CA LYS A 18 10.68 -4.21 9.58
C LYS A 18 10.65 -3.51 10.94
N ASN A 19 9.95 -4.14 11.88
CA ASN A 19 9.93 -3.73 13.28
C ASN A 19 9.53 -2.26 13.50
N GLY A 20 8.65 -1.71 12.66
CA GLY A 20 8.20 -0.33 12.75
C GLY A 20 9.24 0.71 12.29
N ALA A 21 10.25 0.30 11.51
CA ALA A 21 11.25 1.20 10.95
C ALA A 21 10.59 2.36 10.17
N GLN A 22 11.11 3.58 10.35
CA GLN A 22 10.60 4.78 9.70
C GLN A 22 11.47 5.24 8.51
N GLU A 23 12.56 4.53 8.25
CA GLU A 23 13.48 4.78 7.14
C GLU A 23 13.81 3.47 6.44
N VAL A 24 14.00 3.52 5.12
CA VAL A 24 14.40 2.38 4.30
C VAL A 24 15.90 2.15 4.46
N ASP A 25 16.29 0.89 4.69
CA ASP A 25 17.70 0.51 4.72
C ASP A 25 18.36 0.87 3.37
N GLU A 26 19.50 1.56 3.43
CA GLU A 26 20.22 2.06 2.26
C GLU A 26 20.62 0.96 1.26
N ILE A 27 20.66 -0.31 1.70
CA ILE A 27 20.94 -1.45 0.83
C ILE A 27 19.93 -1.59 -0.32
N TYR A 28 18.70 -1.13 -0.15
CA TYR A 28 17.66 -1.25 -1.18
C TYR A 28 17.90 -0.33 -2.37
N PHE A 29 18.47 0.86 -2.19
CA PHE A 29 18.66 1.81 -3.28
C PHE A 29 19.60 1.29 -4.38
N PRO A 30 20.80 0.76 -4.07
CA PRO A 30 21.64 0.16 -5.10
C PRO A 30 21.02 -1.12 -5.69
N LEU A 31 20.25 -1.90 -4.93
CA LEU A 31 19.55 -3.08 -5.47
C LEU A 31 18.48 -2.66 -6.50
N ILE A 32 17.67 -1.65 -6.21
CA ILE A 32 16.66 -1.12 -7.14
C ILE A 32 17.31 -0.58 -8.41
N ARG A 33 18.43 0.14 -8.31
CA ARG A 33 19.17 0.60 -9.49
C ARG A 33 19.78 -0.54 -10.29
N SER A 34 20.26 -1.60 -9.63
CA SER A 34 20.78 -2.79 -10.29
C SER A 34 19.70 -3.58 -11.02
N LEU A 35 18.49 -3.67 -10.46
CA LEU A 35 17.31 -4.21 -11.15
C LEU A 35 17.03 -3.42 -12.42
N LYS A 36 16.94 -2.09 -12.32
CA LYS A 36 16.70 -1.19 -13.46
C LYS A 36 17.77 -1.34 -14.54
N ALA A 37 19.04 -1.47 -14.18
CA ALA A 37 20.15 -1.67 -15.12
C ALA A 37 20.01 -2.99 -15.91
N ARG A 38 19.25 -3.97 -15.40
CA ARG A 38 18.91 -5.23 -16.07
C ARG A 38 17.52 -5.19 -16.75
N GLY A 39 16.89 -4.03 -16.86
CA GLY A 39 15.56 -3.88 -17.44
C GLY A 39 14.42 -4.37 -16.55
N ILE A 40 14.65 -4.53 -15.24
CA ILE A 40 13.64 -4.95 -14.27
C ILE A 40 13.12 -3.71 -13.53
N SER A 41 11.84 -3.41 -13.70
CA SER A 41 11.16 -2.31 -13.02
C SER A 41 10.88 -2.63 -11.55
N PHE A 42 10.83 -1.60 -10.69
CA PHE A 42 10.46 -1.75 -9.30
C PHE A 42 9.17 -0.97 -9.00
N ILE A 43 8.24 -1.61 -8.29
CA ILE A 43 6.95 -1.04 -7.84
C ILE A 43 6.93 -1.05 -6.31
N ALA A 44 6.78 0.13 -5.73
CA ALA A 44 6.53 0.31 -4.29
C ALA A 44 5.02 0.25 -4.03
N ALA A 45 4.54 -0.79 -3.31
CA ALA A 45 3.12 -1.01 -3.05
C ALA A 45 2.80 -0.92 -1.54
N SER A 46 2.03 0.08 -1.09
CA SER A 46 1.76 0.29 0.34
C SER A 46 0.38 0.92 0.60
N GLY A 47 -0.10 0.79 1.85
CA GLY A 47 -1.22 1.58 2.37
C GLY A 47 -0.85 3.04 2.69
N ARG A 48 0.43 3.41 2.60
CA ARG A 48 0.94 4.75 2.88
C ARG A 48 0.55 5.76 1.80
N GLN A 49 0.55 7.05 2.18
CA GLN A 49 0.38 8.16 1.25
C GLN A 49 1.54 8.23 0.24
N TYR A 50 1.24 8.63 -0.99
CA TYR A 50 2.22 8.80 -2.06
C TYR A 50 3.39 9.71 -1.66
N GLY A 51 3.11 10.86 -1.03
CA GLY A 51 4.16 11.77 -0.55
C GLY A 51 5.08 11.13 0.50
N ASN A 52 4.54 10.28 1.37
CA ASN A 52 5.31 9.54 2.37
C ASN A 52 6.23 8.50 1.71
N LEU A 53 5.70 7.67 0.78
CA LEU A 53 6.52 6.69 0.04
C LEU A 53 7.61 7.36 -0.79
N ARG A 54 7.30 8.46 -1.46
CA ARG A 54 8.31 9.22 -2.22
C ARG A 54 9.43 9.74 -1.32
N ARG A 55 9.11 10.20 -0.11
CA ARG A 55 10.12 10.63 0.87
C ARG A 55 11.02 9.47 1.29
N LEU A 56 10.44 8.33 1.62
CA LEU A 56 11.18 7.12 2.02
C LEU A 56 12.10 6.60 0.92
N LEU A 57 11.71 6.75 -0.32
CA LEU A 57 12.42 6.27 -1.50
C LEU A 57 13.08 7.40 -2.30
N ALA A 58 13.31 8.58 -1.68
CA ALA A 58 13.82 9.77 -2.36
C ALA A 58 14.99 9.51 -3.32
N PRO A 59 16.00 8.67 -2.98
CA PRO A 59 17.12 8.40 -3.88
C PRO A 59 16.76 7.70 -5.19
N VAL A 60 15.60 7.03 -5.27
CA VAL A 60 15.15 6.27 -6.45
C VAL A 60 13.71 6.61 -6.87
N ALA A 61 13.05 7.54 -6.21
CA ALA A 61 11.62 7.81 -6.36
C ALA A 61 11.19 8.24 -7.77
N ASP A 62 12.07 8.87 -8.55
CA ASP A 62 11.77 9.27 -9.92
C ASP A 62 12.00 8.13 -10.93
N GLU A 63 12.50 6.98 -10.46
CA GLU A 63 12.90 5.84 -11.27
C GLU A 63 11.96 4.62 -11.16
N ILE A 64 10.96 4.67 -10.29
CA ILE A 64 10.08 3.56 -9.91
C ILE A 64 8.61 3.91 -10.03
N SER A 65 7.76 2.89 -9.99
CA SER A 65 6.30 3.05 -9.94
C SER A 65 5.78 2.85 -8.51
N PHE A 66 4.61 3.41 -8.24
CA PHE A 66 3.98 3.43 -6.92
C PHE A 66 2.54 2.94 -6.96
N ILE A 67 2.19 2.07 -6.03
CA ILE A 67 0.84 1.71 -5.65
C ILE A 67 0.63 2.20 -4.22
N CYS A 68 -0.14 3.27 -4.05
CA CYS A 68 -0.34 3.94 -2.77
C CYS A 68 -1.78 3.81 -2.28
N GLU A 69 -2.00 4.07 -0.99
CA GLU A 69 -3.33 4.03 -0.36
C GLU A 69 -4.06 2.72 -0.68
N ASN A 70 -3.36 1.58 -0.54
CA ASN A 70 -3.86 0.25 -0.85
C ASN A 70 -4.36 0.08 -2.31
N GLY A 71 -3.82 0.84 -3.26
CA GLY A 71 -4.17 0.76 -4.68
C GLY A 71 -5.09 1.89 -5.16
N ALA A 72 -5.54 2.78 -4.27
CA ALA A 72 -6.41 3.90 -4.65
C ALA A 72 -5.68 5.00 -5.45
N LEU A 73 -4.35 5.06 -5.37
CA LEU A 73 -3.50 5.93 -6.17
C LEU A 73 -2.37 5.13 -6.81
N VAL A 74 -2.18 5.32 -8.11
CA VAL A 74 -1.08 4.73 -8.88
C VAL A 74 -0.28 5.84 -9.55
N ALA A 75 1.05 5.76 -9.47
CA ALA A 75 1.94 6.75 -10.06
C ALA A 75 3.21 6.10 -10.63
N GLN A 76 3.85 6.77 -11.59
CA GLN A 76 5.18 6.46 -12.11
C GLN A 76 6.08 7.69 -11.93
N GLY A 77 7.12 7.57 -11.14
CA GLY A 77 7.93 8.71 -10.75
C GLY A 77 7.05 9.82 -10.15
N ARG A 78 6.97 10.97 -10.84
CA ARG A 78 6.12 12.12 -10.45
C ARG A 78 4.76 12.16 -11.14
N ARG A 79 4.54 11.30 -12.12
CA ARG A 79 3.30 11.27 -12.91
C ARG A 79 2.25 10.42 -12.21
N ILE A 80 1.14 11.01 -11.82
CA ILE A 80 -0.04 10.28 -11.38
C ILE A 80 -0.70 9.62 -12.61
N LEU A 81 -0.89 8.31 -12.54
CA LEU A 81 -1.48 7.51 -13.61
C LEU A 81 -2.95 7.22 -13.37
N SER A 82 -3.33 7.00 -12.10
CA SER A 82 -4.70 6.70 -11.72
C SER A 82 -4.99 7.18 -10.31
N ILE A 83 -6.20 7.69 -10.13
CA ILE A 83 -6.81 7.99 -8.82
C ILE A 83 -8.18 7.33 -8.80
N ASN A 84 -8.46 6.56 -7.76
CA ASN A 84 -9.76 5.92 -7.56
C ASN A 84 -10.52 6.64 -6.43
N GLU A 85 -11.34 7.62 -6.82
CA GLU A 85 -12.08 8.48 -5.90
C GLU A 85 -13.30 7.75 -5.32
N ILE A 86 -13.54 7.90 -4.02
CA ILE A 86 -14.76 7.45 -3.34
C ILE A 86 -15.90 8.42 -3.71
N GLU A 87 -17.05 7.88 -4.06
CA GLU A 87 -18.24 8.68 -4.36
C GLU A 87 -18.56 9.64 -3.22
N ARG A 88 -18.74 10.91 -3.56
CA ARG A 88 -18.91 11.99 -2.57
C ARG A 88 -20.09 11.75 -1.62
N GLY A 89 -21.20 11.22 -2.12
CA GLY A 89 -22.37 10.91 -1.29
C GLY A 89 -22.06 9.86 -0.20
N VAL A 90 -21.19 8.88 -0.51
CA VAL A 90 -20.74 7.88 0.47
C VAL A 90 -19.82 8.52 1.51
N VAL A 91 -18.91 9.40 1.07
CA VAL A 91 -18.04 10.17 1.95
C VAL A 91 -18.84 11.01 2.93
N ASP A 92 -19.78 11.79 2.44
CA ASP A 92 -20.61 12.69 3.27
C ASP A 92 -21.47 11.91 4.29
N ALA A 93 -21.98 10.74 3.89
CA ALA A 93 -22.70 9.84 4.80
C ALA A 93 -21.80 9.27 5.90
N MET A 94 -20.54 8.96 5.60
CA MET A 94 -19.57 8.46 6.59
C MET A 94 -19.11 9.58 7.53
N ILE A 95 -18.83 10.78 7.03
CA ILE A 95 -18.40 11.94 7.83
C ILE A 95 -19.40 12.25 8.94
N SER A 96 -20.70 12.11 8.67
CA SER A 96 -21.76 12.33 9.67
C SER A 96 -21.72 11.35 10.84
N CYS A 97 -20.94 10.26 10.73
CA CYS A 97 -20.83 9.19 11.74
C CYS A 97 -19.54 9.27 12.58
N VAL A 98 -18.64 10.25 12.30
CA VAL A 98 -17.32 10.34 12.95
C VAL A 98 -17.23 11.50 13.94
N ALA A 99 -16.52 11.26 15.04
CA ALA A 99 -16.20 12.28 16.01
C ALA A 99 -15.06 13.22 15.51
N PRO A 100 -14.95 14.45 16.06
CA PRO A 100 -13.85 15.35 15.76
C PRO A 100 -12.49 14.73 16.06
N VAL A 101 -11.50 15.08 15.25
CA VAL A 101 -10.12 14.57 15.39
C VAL A 101 -9.46 15.17 16.63
N ASN A 102 -8.82 14.32 17.44
CA ASN A 102 -8.01 14.74 18.57
C ASN A 102 -6.75 15.49 18.08
N PRO A 103 -6.41 16.69 18.60
CA PRO A 103 -5.21 17.43 18.20
C PRO A 103 -3.91 16.63 18.35
N GLY A 104 -3.75 15.84 19.41
CA GLY A 104 -2.60 14.97 19.62
C GLY A 104 -2.43 13.91 18.52
N PHE A 105 -3.53 13.48 17.90
CA PHE A 105 -3.49 12.56 16.77
C PHE A 105 -2.97 13.25 15.48
N VAL A 106 -3.32 14.52 15.26
CA VAL A 106 -2.76 15.32 14.16
C VAL A 106 -1.26 15.45 14.29
N ASP A 107 -0.77 15.72 15.49
CA ASP A 107 0.67 15.81 15.77
C ASP A 107 1.39 14.48 15.55
N TYR A 108 0.79 13.37 15.96
CA TYR A 108 1.29 12.02 15.67
C TYR A 108 1.41 11.79 14.16
N LEU A 109 0.37 12.10 13.38
CA LEU A 109 0.40 11.95 11.91
C LEU A 109 1.49 12.80 11.25
N ARG A 110 1.68 14.03 11.69
CA ARG A 110 2.68 14.96 11.15
C ARG A 110 4.10 14.60 11.55
N ASN A 111 4.30 14.35 12.84
CA ASN A 111 5.63 14.30 13.45
C ASN A 111 6.20 12.88 13.52
N THR A 112 5.35 11.87 13.67
CA THR A 112 5.77 10.45 13.73
C THR A 112 5.60 9.77 12.40
N VAL A 113 4.39 9.78 11.84
CA VAL A 113 4.09 9.11 10.56
C VAL A 113 4.67 9.89 9.37
N LYS A 114 4.96 11.19 9.53
CA LYS A 114 5.49 12.08 8.48
C LYS A 114 4.53 12.24 7.29
N ASN A 115 3.23 12.21 7.55
CA ASN A 115 2.22 12.50 6.54
C ASN A 115 2.07 14.01 6.31
N THR A 116 1.70 14.40 5.09
CA THR A 116 1.18 15.75 4.82
C THR A 116 -0.25 15.81 5.35
N VAL A 117 -0.53 16.69 6.30
CA VAL A 117 -1.82 16.79 6.98
C VAL A 117 -2.35 18.21 6.94
N SER A 118 -3.54 18.38 6.36
CA SER A 118 -4.39 19.57 6.48
C SER A 118 -5.54 19.28 7.45
N VAL A 119 -5.90 20.25 8.26
CA VAL A 119 -7.02 20.15 9.21
C VAL A 119 -8.13 21.07 8.74
N PHE A 120 -9.35 20.57 8.74
CA PHE A 120 -10.55 21.29 8.37
C PHE A 120 -11.57 21.22 9.51
N ASP A 121 -12.36 22.26 9.70
CA ASP A 121 -13.46 22.26 10.68
C ASP A 121 -14.56 21.26 10.28
N SER A 122 -14.70 21.01 8.98
CA SER A 122 -15.57 19.98 8.43
C SER A 122 -14.93 19.37 7.17
N LEU A 123 -14.94 18.05 7.06
CA LEU A 123 -14.48 17.35 5.86
C LEU A 123 -15.31 17.67 4.60
N THR A 124 -16.49 18.28 4.76
CA THR A 124 -17.29 18.81 3.62
C THR A 124 -16.59 19.97 2.91
N GLN A 125 -15.60 20.61 3.55
CA GLN A 125 -14.78 21.67 2.96
C GLN A 125 -13.70 21.12 2.01
N VAL A 126 -13.35 19.83 2.10
CA VAL A 126 -12.38 19.18 1.21
C VAL A 126 -12.96 19.10 -0.19
N LYS A 127 -12.28 19.71 -1.17
CA LYS A 127 -12.69 19.72 -2.59
C LYS A 127 -11.93 18.70 -3.43
N GLU A 128 -10.77 18.28 -2.93
CA GLU A 128 -9.91 17.28 -3.57
C GLU A 128 -10.58 15.92 -3.59
N PRO A 129 -10.23 15.05 -4.56
CA PRO A 129 -10.67 13.66 -4.60
C PRO A 129 -10.33 12.92 -3.30
N ILE A 130 -11.31 12.32 -2.67
CA ILE A 130 -11.10 11.47 -1.48
C ILE A 130 -10.97 10.03 -1.94
N ILE A 131 -9.80 9.46 -1.78
CA ILE A 131 -9.44 8.13 -2.29
C ILE A 131 -9.41 7.06 -1.20
N LYS A 132 -9.26 7.50 0.05
CA LYS A 132 -9.30 6.63 1.24
C LYS A 132 -9.88 7.43 2.42
N LEU A 133 -10.73 6.78 3.19
CA LEU A 133 -11.07 7.21 4.53
C LEU A 133 -10.39 6.26 5.52
N ALA A 134 -9.97 6.77 6.66
CA ALA A 134 -9.38 5.96 7.72
C ALA A 134 -9.91 6.41 9.08
N MET A 135 -10.16 5.45 9.95
CA MET A 135 -10.49 5.68 11.35
C MET A 135 -9.43 5.03 12.23
N TYR A 136 -9.17 5.63 13.37
CA TYR A 136 -8.12 5.17 14.25
C TYR A 136 -8.62 5.01 15.69
N TRP A 137 -8.34 3.86 16.27
CA TRP A 137 -8.58 3.53 17.68
C TRP A 137 -7.26 3.12 18.32
N PRO A 138 -6.70 3.94 19.23
CA PRO A 138 -5.40 3.66 19.87
C PRO A 138 -5.34 2.32 20.60
N GLU A 139 -6.48 1.89 21.16
CA GLU A 139 -6.61 0.65 21.93
C GLU A 139 -7.03 -0.57 21.08
N GLY A 140 -7.05 -0.42 19.77
CA GLY A 140 -7.54 -1.43 18.81
C GLY A 140 -8.99 -1.19 18.39
N ILE A 141 -9.35 -1.71 17.23
CA ILE A 141 -10.67 -1.51 16.62
C ILE A 141 -11.71 -2.33 17.42
N PRO A 142 -12.76 -1.69 18.01
CA PRO A 142 -13.83 -2.45 18.64
C PRO A 142 -14.55 -3.30 17.59
N GLN A 143 -14.67 -4.62 17.85
CA GLN A 143 -15.27 -5.57 16.91
C GLN A 143 -16.67 -5.15 16.46
N GLU A 144 -17.50 -4.61 17.36
CA GLU A 144 -18.85 -4.10 17.07
C GLU A 144 -18.81 -2.95 16.04
N LYS A 145 -17.79 -2.07 16.11
CA LYS A 145 -17.63 -0.96 15.17
C LYS A 145 -17.21 -1.47 13.80
N GLU A 146 -16.25 -2.38 13.74
CA GLU A 146 -15.84 -2.99 12.48
C GLU A 146 -17.01 -3.68 11.79
N LEU A 147 -17.77 -4.52 12.49
CA LEU A 147 -18.95 -5.19 11.97
C LEU A 147 -19.99 -4.20 11.47
N TRP A 148 -20.27 -3.15 12.24
CA TRP A 148 -21.23 -2.11 11.86
C TRP A 148 -20.82 -1.39 10.58
N PHE A 149 -19.54 -1.02 10.42
CA PHE A 149 -19.05 -0.39 9.20
C PHE A 149 -19.11 -1.33 8.00
N ARG A 150 -18.74 -2.60 8.18
CA ARG A 150 -18.83 -3.62 7.13
C ARG A 150 -20.27 -3.84 6.69
N GLU A 151 -21.22 -3.90 7.60
CA GLU A 151 -22.65 -4.07 7.29
C GLU A 151 -23.20 -2.85 6.56
N LYS A 152 -22.93 -1.65 7.09
CA LYS A 152 -23.52 -0.39 6.58
C LYS A 152 -22.91 0.06 5.25
N TYR A 153 -21.60 -0.06 5.08
CA TYR A 153 -20.88 0.49 3.93
C TYR A 153 -20.23 -0.55 3.02
N GLY A 154 -20.20 -1.82 3.39
CA GLY A 154 -19.55 -2.87 2.63
C GLY A 154 -20.16 -3.17 1.25
N SER A 155 -21.35 -2.63 0.93
CA SER A 155 -21.91 -2.63 -0.42
C SER A 155 -21.18 -1.66 -1.37
N HIS A 156 -20.69 -0.55 -0.84
CA HIS A 156 -20.02 0.52 -1.59
C HIS A 156 -18.51 0.52 -1.40
N LEU A 157 -18.03 0.24 -0.20
CA LEU A 157 -16.63 0.32 0.18
C LEU A 157 -16.03 -1.04 0.56
N LYS A 158 -14.76 -1.19 0.31
CA LYS A 158 -13.92 -2.21 0.92
C LYS A 158 -13.50 -1.70 2.29
N VAL A 159 -13.77 -2.47 3.34
CA VAL A 159 -13.42 -2.17 4.73
C VAL A 159 -12.28 -3.11 5.13
N VAL A 160 -11.13 -2.56 5.50
CA VAL A 160 -9.91 -3.32 5.79
C VAL A 160 -9.37 -2.92 7.15
N ASP A 161 -9.06 -3.91 7.99
CA ASP A 161 -8.19 -3.70 9.15
C ASP A 161 -6.77 -3.43 8.64
N GLY A 162 -6.30 -2.21 8.81
CA GLY A 162 -4.96 -1.75 8.43
C GLY A 162 -3.88 -2.11 9.45
N GLY A 163 -4.27 -2.76 10.56
CA GLY A 163 -3.39 -3.03 11.69
C GLY A 163 -3.21 -1.82 12.62
N GLY A 164 -2.71 -2.07 13.84
CA GLY A 164 -2.40 -1.01 14.81
C GLY A 164 -3.57 -0.09 15.16
N GLY A 165 -4.81 -0.57 15.08
CA GLY A 165 -6.00 0.21 15.39
C GLY A 165 -6.57 1.03 14.23
N TRP A 166 -6.08 0.85 13.01
CA TRP A 166 -6.58 1.51 11.80
C TRP A 166 -7.65 0.69 11.10
N LEU A 167 -8.76 1.33 10.75
CA LEU A 167 -9.78 0.79 9.86
C LEU A 167 -9.83 1.66 8.61
N ASP A 168 -9.41 1.08 7.49
CA ASP A 168 -9.30 1.74 6.19
C ASP A 168 -10.52 1.44 5.31
N PHE A 169 -10.95 2.45 4.56
CA PHE A 169 -12.07 2.38 3.61
C PHE A 169 -11.61 2.89 2.25
N THR A 170 -11.70 2.05 1.25
CA THR A 170 -11.44 2.37 -0.16
C THR A 170 -12.62 1.93 -1.01
N ASN A 171 -12.66 2.32 -2.28
CA ASN A 171 -13.69 1.80 -3.17
C ASN A 171 -13.62 0.28 -3.29
N LYS A 172 -14.78 -0.33 -3.51
CA LYS A 172 -14.88 -1.77 -3.74
C LYS A 172 -14.11 -2.17 -5.00
N GLY A 173 -13.35 -3.26 -4.91
CA GLY A 173 -12.49 -3.72 -6.00
C GLY A 173 -11.13 -3.03 -6.08
N VAL A 174 -10.88 -2.02 -5.24
CA VAL A 174 -9.57 -1.37 -5.13
C VAL A 174 -8.71 -2.10 -4.11
N ASP A 175 -7.58 -2.61 -4.56
CA ASP A 175 -6.51 -3.20 -3.74
C ASP A 175 -5.17 -3.17 -4.49
N LYS A 176 -4.09 -3.57 -3.82
CA LYS A 176 -2.75 -3.62 -4.43
C LYS A 176 -2.71 -4.53 -5.67
N GLY A 177 -3.51 -5.60 -5.70
CA GLY A 177 -3.58 -6.51 -6.85
C GLY A 177 -4.30 -5.89 -8.05
N SER A 178 -5.41 -5.16 -7.84
CA SER A 178 -6.11 -4.45 -8.92
C SER A 178 -5.23 -3.32 -9.48
N ALA A 179 -4.49 -2.61 -8.63
CA ALA A 179 -3.55 -1.58 -9.05
C ALA A 179 -2.34 -2.17 -9.81
N LEU A 180 -1.85 -3.35 -9.40
CA LEU A 180 -0.81 -4.07 -10.13
C LEU A 180 -1.28 -4.47 -11.54
N ARG A 181 -2.51 -4.98 -11.68
CA ARG A 181 -3.12 -5.29 -13.00
C ARG A 181 -3.27 -4.04 -13.87
N TYR A 182 -3.63 -2.91 -13.27
CA TYR A 182 -3.69 -1.63 -13.98
C TYR A 182 -2.31 -1.22 -14.51
N LEU A 183 -1.25 -1.29 -13.67
CA LEU A 183 0.12 -1.00 -14.09
C LEU A 183 0.60 -1.95 -15.17
N ALA A 184 0.24 -3.24 -15.10
CA ALA A 184 0.59 -4.22 -16.12
C ALA A 184 0.11 -3.80 -17.52
N GLY A 185 -1.12 -3.26 -17.61
CA GLY A 185 -1.65 -2.74 -18.86
C GLY A 185 -1.03 -1.40 -19.32
N VAL A 186 -0.56 -0.57 -18.37
CA VAL A 186 0.01 0.76 -18.68
C VAL A 186 1.50 0.67 -19.06
N GLU A 187 2.25 -0.20 -18.38
CA GLU A 187 3.70 -0.35 -18.53
C GLU A 187 4.09 -1.57 -19.40
N ASP A 188 3.11 -2.24 -19.99
CA ASP A 188 3.25 -3.35 -20.95
C ASP A 188 4.11 -4.50 -20.40
N PHE A 189 3.66 -5.09 -19.28
CA PHE A 189 4.25 -6.32 -18.74
C PHE A 189 3.17 -7.36 -18.39
N GLY A 190 3.54 -8.64 -18.46
CA GLY A 190 2.68 -9.74 -18.02
C GLY A 190 2.70 -9.89 -16.51
N LEU A 191 1.57 -10.27 -15.90
CA LEU A 191 1.54 -10.56 -14.46
C LEU A 191 2.42 -11.78 -14.11
N ASP A 192 2.61 -12.69 -15.04
CA ASP A 192 3.52 -13.82 -14.93
C ASP A 192 5.01 -13.43 -14.96
N GLU A 193 5.32 -12.19 -15.33
CA GLU A 193 6.67 -11.59 -15.28
C GLU A 193 6.92 -10.80 -13.98
N VAL A 194 5.96 -10.82 -13.04
CA VAL A 194 6.06 -10.10 -11.76
C VAL A 194 6.55 -11.04 -10.64
N LEU A 195 7.56 -10.57 -9.91
CA LEU A 195 7.94 -11.07 -8.60
C LEU A 195 7.40 -10.12 -7.53
N CYS A 196 6.63 -10.60 -6.56
CA CYS A 196 6.13 -9.71 -5.50
C CYS A 196 6.39 -10.22 -4.07
N PHE A 197 6.34 -9.27 -3.12
CA PHE A 197 6.55 -9.49 -1.69
C PHE A 197 5.45 -8.83 -0.88
N GLY A 198 4.99 -9.50 0.20
CA GLY A 198 3.99 -8.96 1.12
C GLY A 198 3.94 -9.72 2.44
N ASP A 199 3.28 -9.16 3.45
CA ASP A 199 3.19 -9.75 4.79
C ASP A 199 1.77 -9.77 5.37
N SER A 200 0.84 -9.00 4.80
CA SER A 200 -0.47 -8.79 5.43
C SER A 200 -1.66 -8.99 4.47
N GLY A 201 -2.87 -8.92 5.00
CA GLY A 201 -4.09 -9.22 4.25
C GLY A 201 -4.34 -8.31 3.05
N ASN A 202 -3.83 -7.06 3.07
CA ASN A 202 -3.93 -6.12 1.95
C ASN A 202 -3.01 -6.49 0.77
N ASP A 203 -2.04 -7.42 0.97
CA ASP A 203 -1.12 -7.90 -0.05
C ASP A 203 -1.66 -9.13 -0.81
N VAL A 204 -2.63 -9.84 -0.25
CA VAL A 204 -3.15 -11.10 -0.81
C VAL A 204 -3.55 -10.95 -2.28
N GLY A 205 -4.19 -9.82 -2.64
CA GLY A 205 -4.56 -9.55 -4.03
C GLY A 205 -3.36 -9.44 -4.96
N MET A 206 -2.25 -8.86 -4.49
CA MET A 206 -1.00 -8.73 -5.24
C MET A 206 -0.22 -10.06 -5.28
N LEU A 207 -0.11 -10.76 -4.14
CA LEU A 207 0.54 -12.07 -4.06
C LEU A 207 -0.07 -13.08 -5.03
N ARG A 208 -1.42 -13.13 -5.10
CA ARG A 208 -2.14 -14.04 -6.02
C ARG A 208 -2.10 -13.61 -7.49
N ALA A 209 -1.83 -12.34 -7.77
CA ALA A 209 -1.80 -11.83 -9.14
C ALA A 209 -0.44 -12.05 -9.82
N ALA A 210 0.65 -12.08 -9.07
CA ALA A 210 2.02 -12.18 -9.58
C ALA A 210 2.36 -13.60 -10.05
N GLY A 211 3.30 -13.71 -11.00
CA GLY A 211 3.83 -14.97 -11.48
C GLY A 211 4.75 -15.68 -10.49
N LEU A 212 5.34 -14.93 -9.56
CA LEU A 212 6.09 -15.46 -8.43
C LEU A 212 5.88 -14.54 -7.22
N SER A 213 5.50 -15.12 -6.09
CA SER A 213 5.19 -14.37 -4.88
C SER A 213 5.90 -14.93 -3.65
N TYR A 214 6.31 -14.00 -2.77
CA TYR A 214 6.90 -14.31 -1.49
C TYR A 214 6.10 -13.66 -0.36
N ALA A 215 5.62 -14.47 0.58
CA ALA A 215 5.17 -13.96 1.87
C ALA A 215 6.37 -13.82 2.82
N MET A 216 6.35 -12.80 3.66
CA MET A 216 7.33 -12.69 4.73
C MET A 216 7.14 -13.86 5.72
N ASP A 217 8.25 -14.36 6.31
CA ASP A 217 8.19 -15.42 7.32
C ASP A 217 7.46 -15.03 8.61
N THR A 218 7.34 -13.71 8.85
CA THR A 218 6.56 -13.11 9.95
C THR A 218 5.07 -12.97 9.65
N ALA A 219 4.64 -13.17 8.39
CA ALA A 219 3.24 -13.06 7.99
C ALA A 219 2.36 -14.14 8.66
N LYS A 220 1.06 -13.86 8.77
CA LYS A 220 0.08 -14.84 9.24
C LYS A 220 -0.01 -16.01 8.25
N ASP A 221 -0.37 -17.21 8.76
CA ASP A 221 -0.45 -18.44 7.93
C ASP A 221 -1.41 -18.30 6.75
N GLU A 222 -2.51 -17.56 6.91
CA GLU A 222 -3.47 -17.29 5.85
C GLU A 222 -2.87 -16.46 4.69
N VAL A 223 -1.90 -15.56 4.97
CA VAL A 223 -1.17 -14.80 3.96
C VAL A 223 -0.10 -15.67 3.31
N LYS A 224 0.65 -16.46 4.12
CA LYS A 224 1.64 -17.42 3.63
C LYS A 224 1.03 -18.44 2.66
N ALA A 225 -0.21 -18.89 2.94
CA ALA A 225 -0.95 -19.81 2.07
C ALA A 225 -1.35 -19.19 0.71
N CYS A 226 -1.24 -17.87 0.55
CA CYS A 226 -1.54 -17.16 -0.70
C CYS A 226 -0.30 -16.89 -1.57
N ALA A 227 0.91 -17.20 -1.06
CA ALA A 227 2.18 -16.98 -1.76
C ALA A 227 2.83 -18.31 -2.18
N ASP A 228 3.66 -18.27 -3.24
CA ASP A 228 4.39 -19.45 -3.73
C ASP A 228 5.54 -19.83 -2.80
N ARG A 229 6.13 -18.83 -2.12
CA ARG A 229 7.32 -18.99 -1.28
C ARG A 229 7.28 -18.10 -0.06
N GLN A 230 8.28 -18.29 0.81
CA GLN A 230 8.51 -17.43 1.98
C GLN A 230 9.95 -16.92 1.98
N CYS A 231 10.16 -15.74 2.57
CA CYS A 231 11.49 -15.19 2.81
C CYS A 231 11.54 -14.37 4.09
N SER A 232 12.74 -14.29 4.67
CA SER A 232 13.01 -13.43 5.83
C SER A 232 13.36 -12.00 5.43
N MET A 233 14.04 -11.84 4.27
CA MET A 233 14.54 -10.56 3.78
C MET A 233 14.30 -10.43 2.28
N VAL A 234 13.62 -9.36 1.87
CA VAL A 234 13.44 -9.02 0.44
C VAL A 234 14.80 -8.82 -0.24
N SER A 235 15.72 -8.12 0.42
CA SER A 235 17.07 -7.85 -0.12
C SER A 235 17.84 -9.10 -0.52
N ASP A 236 17.66 -10.23 0.18
CA ASP A 236 18.37 -11.47 -0.13
C ASP A 236 17.81 -12.13 -1.39
N VAL A 237 16.49 -12.10 -1.56
CA VAL A 237 15.85 -12.57 -2.81
C VAL A 237 16.26 -11.70 -3.99
N LEU A 238 16.32 -10.36 -3.80
CA LEU A 238 16.77 -9.43 -4.85
C LEU A 238 18.24 -9.68 -5.24
N LYS A 239 19.13 -9.95 -4.27
CA LYS A 239 20.53 -10.31 -4.56
C LYS A 239 20.63 -11.61 -5.37
N GLN A 240 19.79 -12.62 -5.05
CA GLN A 240 19.74 -13.88 -5.81
C GLN A 240 19.21 -13.65 -7.24
N LEU A 241 18.21 -12.78 -7.41
CA LEU A 241 17.68 -12.42 -8.72
C LEU A 241 18.73 -11.71 -9.59
N LEU A 242 19.66 -11.00 -8.95
CA LEU A 242 20.74 -10.23 -9.60
C LEU A 242 22.03 -11.04 -9.85
N GLN A 243 22.12 -12.30 -9.46
CA GLN A 243 23.22 -13.22 -9.79
C GLN A 243 23.02 -13.84 -11.17
#